data_86d8062c896e24c4be90d8c307b623c0
#
_entry.id   86d8062c896e24c4be90d8c307b623c0
#
_cell.length_a   1.000
_cell.length_b   1.000
_cell.length_c   1.000
_cell.angle_alpha   90.00
_cell.angle_beta   90.00
_cell.angle_gamma   90.00
#
_symmetry.space_group_name_H-M   'P 1'
#
loop_
_entity.id
_entity.type
_entity.pdbx_description
1 polymer ?
#
loop_
_entity_poly.entity_id
_entity_poly.type
_entity_poly.pdbx_seq_one_letter_code
_entity_poly.pdbx_strand_id
1 'polypeptide(L)'
;AMWVTSSSIRFAISLLVPELEAPAGPFRWSYFYIALAFTLQWTLSGVLSPVAGWLGDRYGVRKIMVVGTLLFVAGMLLTGVMTSLWQFLLYFGVVLGASMAIFQVSLITGVTLWFRRHLGVAIGLLQGFQGLGTVLAIGMVFLLFTSLGWRWTFWIPGLAGGAILLLLIGLFHNEPADLGLRRLGDDEAQPIRYLQNNDLSKIRTKAFLEHAQKT
;
A
#
# COMPACT_ATOMS: atom_id res chain seq x y z
N ALA A 1 -9.44 -5.05 1.64
CA ALA A 1 -8.87 -4.76 2.97
C ALA A 1 -7.92 -3.56 2.92
N MET A 2 -6.82 -3.59 2.14
CA MET A 2 -5.82 -2.51 2.07
C MET A 2 -6.40 -1.11 1.80
N TRP A 3 -7.34 -1.00 0.87
CA TRP A 3 -7.96 0.27 0.52
C TRP A 3 -8.95 0.76 1.57
N VAL A 4 -9.68 -0.15 2.21
CA VAL A 4 -10.56 0.21 3.34
C VAL A 4 -9.77 0.81 4.48
N THR A 5 -8.66 0.18 4.86
CA THR A 5 -7.77 0.69 5.92
C THR A 5 -7.13 2.02 5.55
N SER A 6 -6.69 2.17 4.30
CA SER A 6 -6.13 3.41 3.78
C SER A 6 -7.13 4.58 3.78
N SER A 7 -8.36 4.31 3.39
CA SER A 7 -9.44 5.31 3.37
C SER A 7 -9.90 5.68 4.78
N SER A 8 -9.93 4.72 5.70
CA SER A 8 -10.30 4.97 7.11
C SER A 8 -9.44 6.07 7.74
N ILE A 9 -8.13 6.10 7.42
CA ILE A 9 -7.22 7.13 7.91
C ILE A 9 -7.66 8.53 7.49
N ARG A 10 -7.99 8.70 6.22
CA ARG A 10 -8.32 10.01 5.64
C ARG A 10 -9.60 10.57 6.25
N PHE A 11 -10.62 9.73 6.39
CA PHE A 11 -11.92 10.13 6.91
C PHE A 11 -11.93 10.25 8.44
N ALA A 12 -11.15 9.43 9.15
CA ALA A 12 -10.98 9.57 10.58
C ALA A 12 -10.56 11.00 10.96
N ILE A 13 -9.60 11.56 10.22
CA ILE A 13 -9.14 12.92 10.51
C ILE A 13 -10.11 13.98 10.04
N SER A 14 -10.81 13.79 8.92
CA SER A 14 -11.85 14.73 8.50
C SER A 14 -12.96 14.88 9.57
N LEU A 15 -13.31 13.80 10.24
CA LEU A 15 -14.25 13.83 11.38
C LEU A 15 -13.63 14.41 12.65
N LEU A 16 -12.31 14.32 12.79
CA LEU A 16 -11.57 14.86 13.93
C LEU A 16 -11.28 16.36 13.82
N VAL A 17 -11.33 16.94 12.62
CA VAL A 17 -11.06 18.37 12.41
C VAL A 17 -11.84 19.26 13.38
N PRO A 18 -13.16 19.12 13.56
CA PRO A 18 -13.91 19.95 14.49
C PRO A 18 -13.42 19.83 15.94
N GLU A 19 -12.94 18.64 16.35
CA GLU A 19 -12.47 18.38 17.72
C GLU A 19 -11.03 18.85 17.93
N LEU A 20 -10.20 18.80 16.88
CA LEU A 20 -8.83 19.32 16.91
C LEU A 20 -8.80 20.87 16.90
N GLU A 21 -9.79 21.51 16.27
CA GLU A 21 -9.95 22.96 16.22
C GLU A 21 -10.75 23.54 17.40
N ALA A 22 -11.56 22.71 18.09
CA ALA A 22 -12.44 23.19 19.15
C ALA A 22 -11.67 23.99 20.21
N PRO A 23 -12.14 25.20 20.56
CA PRO A 23 -11.49 26.04 21.59
C PRO A 23 -11.39 25.37 22.96
N ALA A 24 -12.32 24.44 23.24
CA ALA A 24 -12.35 23.59 24.43
C ALA A 24 -11.71 22.22 24.23
N GLY A 25 -11.23 21.92 23.01
CA GLY A 25 -10.63 20.63 22.68
C GLY A 25 -9.20 20.48 23.23
N PRO A 26 -8.69 19.22 23.27
CA PRO A 26 -7.40 18.94 23.88
C PRO A 26 -6.20 19.53 23.12
N PHE A 27 -6.36 19.89 21.84
CA PHE A 27 -5.24 20.22 20.97
C PHE A 27 -5.21 21.67 20.46
N ARG A 28 -6.34 22.31 20.21
CA ARG A 28 -6.47 23.70 19.69
C ARG A 28 -5.59 23.99 18.46
N TRP A 29 -5.47 23.01 17.54
CA TRP A 29 -4.63 23.17 16.37
C TRP A 29 -5.36 23.92 15.27
N SER A 30 -4.66 24.82 14.58
CA SER A 30 -5.19 25.47 13.39
C SER A 30 -5.38 24.47 12.26
N TYR A 31 -6.45 24.62 11.48
CA TYR A 31 -6.73 23.84 10.26
C TYR A 31 -5.53 23.75 9.33
N PHE A 32 -4.71 24.80 9.29
CA PHE A 32 -3.47 24.85 8.50
C PHE A 32 -2.53 23.66 8.82
N TYR A 33 -2.32 23.35 10.09
CA TYR A 33 -1.42 22.26 10.50
C TYR A 33 -2.01 20.88 10.20
N ILE A 34 -3.33 20.76 10.26
CA ILE A 34 -4.02 19.53 9.90
C ILE A 34 -3.88 19.31 8.39
N ALA A 35 -4.14 20.34 7.58
CA ALA A 35 -3.95 20.29 6.14
C ALA A 35 -2.49 20.01 5.75
N LEU A 36 -1.54 20.58 6.50
CA LEU A 36 -0.11 20.34 6.31
C LEU A 36 0.25 18.86 6.51
N ALA A 37 -0.31 18.20 7.53
CA ALA A 37 -0.08 16.78 7.76
C ALA A 37 -0.57 15.91 6.59
N PHE A 38 -1.74 16.22 6.01
CA PHE A 38 -2.24 15.56 4.81
C PHE A 38 -1.35 15.81 3.59
N THR A 39 -0.96 17.06 3.38
CA THR A 39 -0.05 17.42 2.29
C THR A 39 1.27 16.67 2.42
N LEU A 40 1.83 16.60 3.61
CA LEU A 40 3.05 15.86 3.90
C LEU A 40 2.88 14.36 3.60
N GLN A 41 1.76 13.76 4.03
CA GLN A 41 1.45 12.35 3.78
C GLN A 41 1.39 12.04 2.28
N TRP A 42 0.67 12.87 1.51
CA TRP A 42 0.54 12.68 0.06
C TRP A 42 1.85 12.90 -0.69
N THR A 43 2.55 13.98 -0.37
CA THR A 43 3.84 14.30 -0.99
C THR A 43 4.86 13.20 -0.71
N LEU A 44 4.96 12.78 0.55
CA LEU A 44 5.89 11.72 0.93
C LEU A 44 5.53 10.37 0.30
N SER A 45 4.23 10.05 0.21
CA SER A 45 3.77 8.85 -0.49
C SER A 45 4.19 8.88 -1.97
N GLY A 46 4.06 10.04 -2.65
CA GLY A 46 4.50 10.19 -4.03
C GLY A 46 6.02 10.05 -4.18
N VAL A 47 6.79 10.76 -3.34
CA VAL A 47 8.26 10.75 -3.38
C VAL A 47 8.84 9.37 -3.05
N LEU A 48 8.23 8.64 -2.12
CA LEU A 48 8.68 7.30 -1.74
C LEU A 48 8.19 6.18 -2.67
N SER A 49 7.24 6.44 -3.56
CA SER A 49 6.72 5.43 -4.49
C SER A 49 7.81 4.79 -5.38
N PRO A 50 8.76 5.52 -5.99
CA PRO A 50 9.85 4.90 -6.74
C PRO A 50 10.74 4.02 -5.87
N VAL A 51 11.01 4.44 -4.62
CA VAL A 51 11.80 3.66 -3.66
C VAL A 51 11.06 2.38 -3.28
N ALA A 52 9.76 2.47 -3.01
CA ALA A 52 8.92 1.30 -2.72
C ALA A 52 8.88 0.33 -3.91
N GLY A 53 8.83 0.83 -5.15
CA GLY A 53 8.92 0.02 -6.35
C GLY A 53 10.25 -0.71 -6.47
N TRP A 54 11.36 0.00 -6.34
CA TRP A 54 12.71 -0.58 -6.37
C TRP A 54 12.92 -1.64 -5.29
N LEU A 55 12.44 -1.38 -4.06
CA LEU A 55 12.48 -2.36 -2.98
C LEU A 55 11.61 -3.59 -3.30
N GLY A 56 10.43 -3.39 -3.89
CA GLY A 56 9.55 -4.46 -4.35
C GLY A 56 10.19 -5.37 -5.37
N ASP A 57 10.88 -4.78 -6.37
CA ASP A 57 11.61 -5.52 -7.40
C ASP A 57 12.81 -6.31 -6.83
N ARG A 58 13.50 -5.74 -5.84
CA ARG A 58 14.70 -6.34 -5.26
C ARG A 58 14.39 -7.44 -4.23
N TYR A 59 13.42 -7.21 -3.35
CA TYR A 59 13.16 -8.09 -2.21
C TYR A 59 11.87 -8.91 -2.35
N GLY A 60 11.08 -8.63 -3.38
CA GLY A 60 9.78 -9.24 -3.63
C GLY A 60 8.64 -8.47 -2.99
N VAL A 61 7.52 -8.40 -3.70
CA VAL A 61 6.32 -7.64 -3.33
C VAL A 61 5.78 -8.04 -1.95
N ARG A 62 5.74 -9.35 -1.66
CA ARG A 62 5.22 -9.89 -0.39
C ARG A 62 5.96 -9.34 0.83
N LYS A 63 7.31 -9.34 0.81
CA LYS A 63 8.11 -8.86 1.94
C LYS A 63 7.90 -7.37 2.18
N ILE A 64 7.83 -6.59 1.11
CA ILE A 64 7.62 -5.14 1.20
C ILE A 64 6.20 -4.83 1.70
N MET A 65 5.19 -5.61 1.30
CA MET A 65 3.83 -5.50 1.86
C MET A 65 3.80 -5.75 3.38
N VAL A 66 4.57 -6.71 3.89
CA VAL A 66 4.70 -6.92 5.34
C VAL A 66 5.27 -5.68 6.03
N VAL A 67 6.37 -5.12 5.50
CA VAL A 67 6.97 -3.89 6.03
C VAL A 67 5.96 -2.73 6.00
N GLY A 68 5.25 -2.56 4.87
CA GLY A 68 4.19 -1.56 4.75
C GLY A 68 3.08 -1.73 5.79
N THR A 69 2.68 -2.99 6.05
CA THR A 69 1.66 -3.29 7.06
C THR A 69 2.14 -2.99 8.48
N LEU A 70 3.38 -3.32 8.80
CA LEU A 70 3.96 -2.99 10.10
C LEU A 70 4.07 -1.47 10.31
N LEU A 71 4.51 -0.73 9.29
CA LEU A 71 4.51 0.74 9.31
C LEU A 71 3.10 1.31 9.46
N PHE A 72 2.10 0.72 8.80
CA PHE A 72 0.70 1.11 8.92
C PHE A 72 0.21 0.94 10.36
N VAL A 73 0.39 -0.25 10.94
CA VAL A 73 -0.03 -0.54 12.32
C VAL A 73 0.68 0.40 13.30
N ALA A 74 2.00 0.54 13.18
CA ALA A 74 2.77 1.44 14.02
C ALA A 74 2.29 2.89 13.90
N GLY A 75 2.08 3.40 12.67
CA GLY A 75 1.60 4.74 12.42
C GLY A 75 0.21 4.98 13.02
N MET A 76 -0.72 4.02 12.89
CA MET A 76 -2.06 4.12 13.47
C MET A 76 -2.02 4.12 15.00
N LEU A 77 -1.26 3.22 15.62
CA LEU A 77 -1.14 3.16 17.08
C LEU A 77 -0.48 4.42 17.64
N LEU A 78 0.60 4.87 17.02
CA LEU A 78 1.31 6.09 17.43
C LEU A 78 0.44 7.35 17.25
N THR A 79 -0.35 7.42 16.18
CA THR A 79 -1.31 8.53 16.00
C THR A 79 -2.37 8.53 17.09
N GLY A 80 -2.84 7.37 17.55
CA GLY A 80 -3.79 7.27 18.65
C GLY A 80 -3.26 7.71 20.03
N VAL A 81 -1.94 7.74 20.23
CA VAL A 81 -1.30 8.22 21.47
C VAL A 81 -0.69 9.62 21.35
N MET A 82 -0.86 10.29 20.23
CA MET A 82 -0.30 11.63 20.01
C MET A 82 -0.78 12.64 21.07
N THR A 83 0.11 13.52 21.48
CA THR A 83 -0.15 14.62 22.41
C THR A 83 0.32 15.98 21.88
N SER A 84 1.13 15.97 20.84
CA SER A 84 1.71 17.19 20.26
C SER A 84 1.58 17.22 18.73
N LEU A 85 1.60 18.44 18.18
CA LEU A 85 1.52 18.67 16.74
C LEU A 85 2.66 17.96 15.97
N TRP A 86 3.88 17.99 16.51
CA TRP A 86 5.02 17.34 15.87
C TRP A 86 4.88 15.83 15.78
N GLN A 87 4.30 15.22 16.81
CA GLN A 87 3.97 13.78 16.80
C GLN A 87 2.93 13.48 15.72
N PHE A 88 1.91 14.34 15.58
CA PHE A 88 0.92 14.18 14.53
C PHE A 88 1.54 14.27 13.13
N LEU A 89 2.36 15.27 12.85
CA LEU A 89 3.05 15.41 11.57
C LEU A 89 3.96 14.21 11.28
N LEU A 90 4.67 13.73 12.30
CA LEU A 90 5.57 12.59 12.14
C LEU A 90 4.80 11.27 11.94
N TYR A 91 3.86 10.97 12.83
CA TYR A 91 3.18 9.67 12.82
C TYR A 91 2.20 9.56 11.66
N PHE A 92 1.36 10.57 11.48
CA PHE A 92 0.38 10.61 10.41
C PHE A 92 1.00 11.01 9.07
N GLY A 93 1.80 12.06 9.02
CA GLY A 93 2.40 12.56 7.78
C GLY A 93 3.48 11.63 7.25
N VAL A 94 4.48 11.28 8.08
CA VAL A 94 5.66 10.55 7.61
C VAL A 94 5.44 9.04 7.65
N VAL A 95 5.10 8.46 8.81
CA VAL A 95 5.02 7.00 8.96
C VAL A 95 3.89 6.42 8.13
N LEU A 96 2.69 6.99 8.21
CA LEU A 96 1.57 6.54 7.39
C LEU A 96 1.75 6.90 5.90
N GLY A 97 2.42 8.02 5.57
CA GLY A 97 2.77 8.37 4.20
C GLY A 97 3.70 7.32 3.55
N ALA A 98 4.71 6.86 4.27
CA ALA A 98 5.60 5.80 3.81
C ALA A 98 4.86 4.45 3.62
N SER A 99 4.00 4.10 4.56
CA SER A 99 3.14 2.91 4.42
C SER A 99 2.23 2.98 3.19
N MET A 100 1.65 4.15 2.91
CA MET A 100 0.79 4.38 1.75
C MET A 100 1.54 4.21 0.43
N ALA A 101 2.78 4.71 0.33
CA ALA A 101 3.63 4.51 -0.84
C ALA A 101 3.82 3.02 -1.14
N ILE A 102 4.16 2.25 -0.11
CA ILE A 102 4.35 0.80 -0.23
C ILE A 102 3.07 0.11 -0.71
N PHE A 103 1.93 0.41 -0.10
CA PHE A 103 0.66 -0.23 -0.46
C PHE A 103 0.24 0.09 -1.89
N GLN A 104 0.32 1.34 -2.30
CA GLN A 104 -0.09 1.77 -3.63
C GLN A 104 0.72 1.08 -4.72
N VAL A 105 2.05 1.09 -4.58
CA VAL A 105 2.95 0.45 -5.54
C VAL A 105 2.77 -1.06 -5.54
N SER A 106 2.75 -1.70 -4.37
CA SER A 106 2.64 -3.15 -4.26
C SER A 106 1.34 -3.70 -4.82
N LEU A 107 0.21 -2.99 -4.68
CA LEU A 107 -1.08 -3.40 -5.24
C LEU A 107 -1.07 -3.37 -6.77
N ILE A 108 -0.55 -2.29 -7.36
CA ILE A 108 -0.46 -2.16 -8.82
C ILE A 108 0.49 -3.22 -9.36
N THR A 109 1.67 -3.37 -8.76
CA THR A 109 2.65 -4.39 -9.15
C THR A 109 2.07 -5.80 -9.02
N GLY A 110 1.39 -6.09 -7.91
CA GLY A 110 0.73 -7.39 -7.73
C GLY A 110 -0.25 -7.70 -8.86
N VAL A 111 -1.10 -6.75 -9.25
CA VAL A 111 -2.04 -6.95 -10.36
C VAL A 111 -1.30 -7.17 -11.69
N THR A 112 -0.26 -6.41 -11.98
CA THR A 112 0.50 -6.54 -13.22
C THR A 112 1.29 -7.85 -13.31
N LEU A 113 1.68 -8.42 -12.19
CA LEU A 113 2.36 -9.74 -12.14
C LEU A 113 1.41 -10.91 -12.42
N TRP A 114 0.13 -10.79 -12.04
CA TRP A 114 -0.85 -11.87 -12.20
C TRP A 114 -1.65 -11.79 -13.50
N PHE A 115 -1.86 -10.58 -14.05
CA PHE A 115 -2.67 -10.37 -15.25
C PHE A 115 -1.83 -9.82 -16.39
N ARG A 116 -1.88 -10.44 -17.56
CA ARG A 116 -1.29 -9.94 -18.79
C ARG A 116 -2.35 -9.42 -19.75
N ARG A 117 -3.47 -10.15 -19.86
CA ARG A 117 -4.62 -9.77 -20.66
C ARG A 117 -5.69 -9.15 -19.75
N HIS A 118 -6.46 -8.21 -20.27
CA HIS A 118 -7.51 -7.51 -19.51
C HIS A 118 -7.01 -6.74 -18.27
N LEU A 119 -5.77 -6.26 -18.32
CA LEU A 119 -5.14 -5.51 -17.23
C LEU A 119 -5.98 -4.29 -16.82
N GLY A 120 -6.59 -3.58 -17.81
CA GLY A 120 -7.48 -2.45 -17.57
C GLY A 120 -8.71 -2.82 -16.74
N VAL A 121 -9.30 -4.00 -16.99
CA VAL A 121 -10.45 -4.51 -16.20
C VAL A 121 -10.01 -4.83 -14.77
N ALA A 122 -8.86 -5.49 -14.62
CA ALA A 122 -8.34 -5.83 -13.29
C ALA A 122 -8.03 -4.58 -12.45
N ILE A 123 -7.41 -3.56 -13.05
CA ILE A 123 -7.16 -2.27 -12.40
C ILE A 123 -8.47 -1.53 -12.12
N GLY A 124 -9.42 -1.52 -13.07
CA GLY A 124 -10.73 -0.90 -12.89
C GLY A 124 -11.50 -1.54 -11.73
N LEU A 125 -11.48 -2.86 -11.62
CA LEU A 125 -12.09 -3.60 -10.51
C LEU A 125 -11.41 -3.26 -9.17
N LEU A 126 -10.07 -3.19 -9.16
CA LEU A 126 -9.30 -2.78 -7.99
C LEU A 126 -9.73 -1.38 -7.52
N GLN A 127 -9.88 -0.43 -8.44
CA GLN A 127 -10.32 0.94 -8.13
C GLN A 127 -11.78 0.99 -7.70
N GLY A 128 -12.65 0.18 -8.29
CA GLY A 128 -14.05 0.04 -7.86
C GLY A 128 -14.16 -0.46 -6.42
N PHE A 129 -13.39 -1.49 -6.05
CA PHE A 129 -13.31 -1.96 -4.66
C PHE A 129 -12.71 -0.92 -3.71
N GLN A 130 -11.83 -0.06 -4.20
CA GLN A 130 -11.34 1.09 -3.42
C GLN A 130 -12.48 2.05 -3.07
N GLY A 131 -13.32 2.39 -4.03
CA GLY A 131 -14.46 3.27 -3.81
C GLY A 131 -15.43 2.70 -2.77
N LEU A 132 -15.83 1.43 -2.91
CA LEU A 132 -16.66 0.73 -1.93
C LEU A 132 -16.02 0.68 -0.55
N GLY A 133 -14.72 0.37 -0.50
CA GLY A 133 -13.94 0.36 0.74
C GLY A 133 -13.95 1.72 1.44
N THR A 134 -13.91 2.80 0.68
CA THR A 134 -13.97 4.17 1.20
C THR A 134 -15.31 4.44 1.89
N VAL A 135 -16.43 4.05 1.27
CA VAL A 135 -17.77 4.24 1.86
C VAL A 135 -17.91 3.47 3.17
N LEU A 136 -17.48 2.20 3.18
CA LEU A 136 -17.50 1.37 4.40
C LEU A 136 -16.60 1.95 5.50
N ALA A 137 -15.43 2.48 5.11
CA ALA A 137 -14.50 3.10 6.04
C ALA A 137 -15.09 4.35 6.72
N ILE A 138 -15.80 5.20 5.96
CA ILE A 138 -16.45 6.39 6.52
C ILE A 138 -17.46 5.98 7.61
N GLY A 139 -18.35 5.03 7.30
CA GLY A 139 -19.36 4.55 8.25
C GLY A 139 -18.71 3.96 9.51
N MET A 140 -17.70 3.12 9.35
CA MET A 140 -16.98 2.51 10.45
C MET A 140 -16.30 3.56 11.33
N VAL A 141 -15.59 4.50 10.73
CA VAL A 141 -14.88 5.58 11.43
C VAL A 141 -15.85 6.46 12.20
N PHE A 142 -16.98 6.83 11.58
CA PHE A 142 -18.03 7.62 12.23
C PHE A 142 -18.59 6.90 13.47
N LEU A 143 -18.93 5.61 13.34
CA LEU A 143 -19.45 4.81 14.45
C LEU A 143 -18.41 4.68 15.59
N LEU A 144 -17.15 4.42 15.27
CA LEU A 144 -16.10 4.32 16.28
C LEU A 144 -15.86 5.64 16.98
N PHE A 145 -15.87 6.74 16.22
CA PHE A 145 -15.68 8.07 16.76
C PHE A 145 -16.77 8.46 17.75
N THR A 146 -18.03 8.25 17.36
CA THR A 146 -19.18 8.62 18.20
C THR A 146 -19.38 7.72 19.42
N SER A 147 -18.98 6.44 19.33
CA SER A 147 -19.19 5.45 20.40
C SER A 147 -18.02 5.31 21.38
N LEU A 148 -16.79 5.37 20.87
CA LEU A 148 -15.59 5.03 21.65
C LEU A 148 -14.58 6.19 21.73
N GLY A 149 -14.81 7.26 20.94
CA GLY A 149 -13.93 8.43 20.90
C GLY A 149 -12.75 8.30 19.92
N TRP A 150 -12.02 9.39 19.75
CA TRP A 150 -11.04 9.57 18.69
C TRP A 150 -9.85 8.59 18.70
N ARG A 151 -9.37 8.17 19.90
CA ARG A 151 -8.24 7.23 20.01
C ARG A 151 -8.56 5.85 19.45
N TRP A 152 -9.74 5.34 19.74
CA TRP A 152 -10.20 4.05 19.25
C TRP A 152 -10.44 4.03 17.74
N THR A 153 -10.72 5.19 17.18
CA THR A 153 -10.86 5.39 15.72
C THR A 153 -9.57 5.10 14.97
N PHE A 154 -8.41 5.21 15.61
CA PHE A 154 -7.12 4.81 15.05
C PHE A 154 -6.73 3.37 15.45
N TRP A 155 -6.91 3.00 16.70
CA TRP A 155 -6.44 1.72 17.19
C TRP A 155 -7.18 0.53 16.61
N ILE A 156 -8.51 0.56 16.54
CA ILE A 156 -9.30 -0.55 16.01
C ILE A 156 -9.00 -0.81 14.54
N PRO A 157 -9.08 0.18 13.62
CA PRO A 157 -8.73 -0.06 12.22
C PRO A 157 -7.24 -0.39 12.03
N GLY A 158 -6.36 0.17 12.87
CA GLY A 158 -4.92 -0.14 12.84
C GLY A 158 -4.64 -1.60 13.14
N LEU A 159 -5.15 -2.10 14.26
CA LEU A 159 -4.94 -3.50 14.69
C LEU A 159 -5.73 -4.49 13.83
N ALA A 160 -7.03 -4.28 13.68
CA ALA A 160 -7.88 -5.18 12.90
C ALA A 160 -7.47 -5.18 11.41
N GLY A 161 -7.28 -3.99 10.83
CA GLY A 161 -6.81 -3.86 9.46
C GLY A 161 -5.42 -4.46 9.25
N GLY A 162 -4.50 -4.22 10.17
CA GLY A 162 -3.16 -4.80 10.16
C GLY A 162 -3.18 -6.32 10.26
N ALA A 163 -3.96 -6.89 11.17
CA ALA A 163 -4.11 -8.35 11.31
C ALA A 163 -4.69 -8.98 10.04
N ILE A 164 -5.76 -8.42 9.49
CA ILE A 164 -6.36 -8.88 8.23
C ILE A 164 -5.34 -8.79 7.08
N LEU A 165 -4.59 -7.69 6.99
CA LEU A 165 -3.56 -7.51 5.97
C LEU A 165 -2.46 -8.56 6.09
N LEU A 166 -1.95 -8.82 7.30
CA LEU A 166 -0.92 -9.84 7.52
C LEU A 166 -1.41 -11.24 7.15
N LEU A 167 -2.65 -11.59 7.48
CA LEU A 167 -3.27 -12.84 7.09
C LEU A 167 -3.37 -12.96 5.55
N LEU A 168 -3.85 -11.91 4.88
CA LEU A 168 -3.96 -11.92 3.42
C LEU A 168 -2.59 -11.96 2.73
N ILE A 169 -1.58 -11.28 3.27
CA ILE A 169 -0.21 -11.33 2.76
C ILE A 169 0.39 -12.73 3.01
N GLY A 170 0.03 -13.39 4.10
CA GLY A 170 0.40 -14.78 4.35
C GLY A 170 -0.04 -15.73 3.24
N LEU A 171 -1.22 -15.51 2.69
CA LEU A 171 -1.80 -16.27 1.57
C LEU A 171 -1.32 -15.79 0.20
N PHE A 172 -0.72 -14.60 0.11
CA PHE A 172 -0.27 -14.01 -1.14
C PHE A 172 1.06 -14.59 -1.61
N HIS A 173 1.14 -15.01 -2.88
CA HIS A 173 2.36 -15.44 -3.55
C HIS A 173 2.84 -14.35 -4.51
N ASN A 174 4.16 -14.16 -4.62
CA ASN A 174 4.72 -13.07 -5.41
C ASN A 174 4.36 -13.20 -6.90
N GLU A 175 4.53 -14.40 -7.47
CA GLU A 175 4.27 -14.64 -8.89
C GLU A 175 3.44 -15.93 -9.06
N PRO A 176 2.61 -16.03 -10.13
CA PRO A 176 1.93 -17.28 -10.48
C PRO A 176 2.92 -18.43 -10.71
N ALA A 177 4.14 -18.10 -11.17
CA ALA A 177 5.22 -19.06 -11.40
C ALA A 177 5.66 -19.80 -10.12
N ASP A 178 5.55 -19.16 -8.94
CA ASP A 178 5.85 -19.78 -7.64
C ASP A 178 4.90 -20.97 -7.34
N LEU A 179 3.71 -20.95 -7.95
CA LEU A 179 2.69 -22.01 -7.85
C LEU A 179 2.67 -22.93 -9.07
N GLY A 180 3.61 -22.78 -10.02
CA GLY A 180 3.60 -23.50 -11.29
C GLY A 180 2.48 -23.07 -12.24
N LEU A 181 1.83 -21.91 -11.96
CA LEU A 181 0.75 -21.36 -12.77
C LEU A 181 1.29 -20.34 -13.77
N ARG A 182 0.59 -20.17 -14.90
CA ARG A 182 0.85 -19.11 -15.88
C ARG A 182 0.07 -17.85 -15.51
N ARG A 183 0.55 -16.71 -15.99
CA ARG A 183 -0.20 -15.45 -15.87
C ARG A 183 -1.52 -15.54 -16.63
N LEU A 184 -2.55 -14.94 -16.11
CA LEU A 184 -3.86 -14.95 -16.75
C LEU A 184 -3.79 -14.17 -18.08
N GLY A 185 -3.93 -14.91 -19.21
CA GLY A 185 -3.86 -14.38 -20.56
C GLY A 185 -2.50 -14.50 -21.25
N ASP A 186 -1.58 -15.30 -20.72
CA ASP A 186 -0.42 -15.75 -21.49
C ASP A 186 -0.85 -16.78 -22.54
N ASP A 187 -0.37 -16.60 -23.78
CA ASP A 187 -0.59 -17.57 -24.85
C ASP A 187 0.13 -18.89 -24.49
N GLU A 188 -0.50 -20.02 -24.83
CA GLU A 188 0.03 -21.36 -24.51
C GLU A 188 1.43 -21.63 -25.09
N ALA A 189 1.83 -20.87 -26.11
CA ALA A 189 3.10 -20.98 -26.80
C ALA A 189 4.29 -20.29 -26.09
N GLN A 190 4.07 -19.51 -25.02
CA GLN A 190 5.17 -18.82 -24.34
C GLN A 190 5.72 -19.63 -23.15
N PRO A 191 7.04 -19.88 -23.11
CA PRO A 191 7.67 -20.61 -22.00
C PRO A 191 7.57 -19.83 -20.69
N ILE A 192 7.46 -20.54 -19.58
CA ILE A 192 7.39 -19.97 -18.24
C ILE A 192 8.69 -19.19 -17.93
N ARG A 193 8.55 -17.99 -17.38
CA ARG A 193 9.61 -16.95 -17.24
C ARG A 193 10.95 -17.42 -16.63
N TYR A 194 10.96 -18.44 -15.78
CA TYR A 194 12.21 -18.98 -15.21
C TYR A 194 13.02 -19.85 -16.19
N LEU A 195 12.39 -20.42 -17.24
CA LEU A 195 13.10 -21.06 -18.34
C LEU A 195 13.76 -20.02 -19.25
N GLN A 196 13.16 -18.84 -19.38
CA GLN A 196 13.64 -17.76 -20.23
C GLN A 196 14.95 -17.12 -19.73
N ASN A 197 15.16 -17.03 -18.41
CA ASN A 197 16.41 -16.46 -17.87
C ASN A 197 17.64 -17.34 -18.07
N ASN A 198 17.44 -18.67 -18.09
CA ASN A 198 18.54 -19.60 -18.38
C ASN A 198 18.83 -19.73 -19.89
N ASP A 199 17.81 -19.53 -20.75
CA ASP A 199 17.97 -19.60 -22.19
C ASP A 199 18.52 -18.31 -22.79
N LEU A 200 18.17 -17.13 -22.27
CA LEU A 200 18.69 -15.84 -22.74
C LEU A 200 20.20 -15.73 -22.53
N SER A 201 20.75 -16.27 -21.46
CA SER A 201 22.20 -16.32 -21.23
C SER A 201 22.88 -17.22 -22.26
N LYS A 202 22.31 -18.37 -22.61
CA LYS A 202 22.81 -19.31 -23.63
C LYS A 202 22.71 -18.75 -25.03
N ILE A 203 21.58 -18.10 -25.38
CA ILE A 203 21.35 -17.49 -26.69
C ILE A 203 22.32 -16.32 -26.90
N ARG A 204 22.53 -15.48 -25.87
CA ARG A 204 23.45 -14.36 -25.91
C ARG A 204 24.89 -14.81 -26.06
N THR A 205 25.29 -15.89 -25.39
CA THR A 205 26.61 -16.48 -25.52
C THR A 205 26.82 -17.09 -26.92
N LYS A 206 25.79 -17.77 -27.46
CA LYS A 206 25.85 -18.40 -28.79
C LYS A 206 25.93 -17.36 -29.92
N ALA A 207 25.11 -16.29 -29.85
CA ALA A 207 25.15 -15.18 -30.80
C ALA A 207 26.49 -14.41 -30.74
N PHE A 208 27.07 -14.25 -29.56
CA PHE A 208 28.39 -13.64 -29.39
C PHE A 208 29.50 -14.50 -30.02
N LEU A 209 29.47 -15.82 -29.83
CA LEU A 209 30.44 -16.75 -30.38
C LEU A 209 30.31 -16.84 -31.93
N GLU A 210 29.12 -16.83 -32.49
CA GLU A 210 28.90 -16.81 -33.94
C GLU A 210 29.37 -15.51 -34.60
N HIS A 211 29.30 -14.39 -33.88
CA HIS A 211 29.80 -13.10 -34.38
C HIS A 211 31.35 -13.04 -34.31
N ALA A 212 31.93 -13.61 -33.28
CA ALA A 212 33.38 -13.69 -33.11
C ALA A 212 34.08 -14.67 -34.10
N GLN A 213 33.33 -15.62 -34.69
CA GLN A 213 33.84 -16.54 -35.72
C GLN A 213 33.76 -15.99 -37.16
N LYS A 214 33.06 -14.87 -37.36
CA LYS A 214 32.90 -14.24 -38.69
C LYS A 214 33.77 -13.02 -38.91
N THR A 215 34.55 -12.62 -37.91
CA THR A 215 35.61 -11.59 -37.98
C THR A 215 36.96 -12.21 -37.85
#